data_636a21e35e9dff48ef427c8fe2ca4d58
#
_entry.id   636a21e35e9dff48ef427c8fe2ca4d58
#
_cell.length_a   1.000
_cell.length_b   1.000
_cell.length_c   1.000
_cell.angle_alpha   90.00
_cell.angle_beta   90.00
_cell.angle_gamma   90.00
#
_symmetry.space_group_name_H-M   'P 1'
#
loop_
_entity.id
_entity.type
_entity.pdbx_description
1 polymer ?
#
loop_
_entity_poly.entity_id
_entity_poly.type
_entity_poly.pdbx_seq_one_letter_code
_entity_poly.pdbx_strand_id
1 'polypeptide(L)'
;MKHKIAVMASLALVVLIGAGVLYSQQKTRSTTVQQDKIAALKELRDSGVITAQEYDSKVQALQASSPAATASAPAHGSKIAWSSTHPVEITDPVYQMPAYTMEIPTGWKYAGIIARPLGCHGGGAAIKLTAQSPDGLSAIVLLPGVAWTWSGSANMQKIMEQSHCPGIDIESASSFLINIAVPNLRPNARIVAVLPLLPEGQAALAAQLEKSRQQNAVMAQQYNAKPQKLTLDGARVRIQYDREGQPVEEMVSAVISCTESTMPALFNQPAYQQRSCFSRGTNITRAPVGHLDELMALPQFKSLSKTLVAKADWQARLASDQQAAFQKAQADNNRQFQAIMQKGRDDNDRLLANGRAFNENMRANTDRALAADRAKQDAIDASAHATALYSLDRQDFKNPNTGQTIEASSQYNHQWISSDGQTLIQTNDHSYDPNGKVNPVNTSWTELVVK
;
A
#
# COMPACT_ATOMS: atom_id res chain seq x y z
N MET A 1 -5.62 38.99 -0.09
CA MET A 1 -6.00 37.62 0.28
C MET A 1 -6.46 36.80 -0.94
N LYS A 2 -5.68 36.66 -2.02
CA LYS A 2 -6.10 35.97 -3.25
C LYS A 2 -5.01 35.07 -3.87
N HIS A 3 -4.01 34.58 -3.10
CA HIS A 3 -2.89 33.79 -3.65
C HIS A 3 -2.56 32.49 -2.87
N LYS A 4 -3.50 31.87 -2.16
CA LYS A 4 -3.22 30.66 -1.34
C LYS A 4 -3.90 29.37 -1.81
N ILE A 5 -4.50 29.31 -3.00
CA ILE A 5 -5.28 28.12 -3.44
C ILE A 5 -4.53 27.24 -4.47
N ALA A 6 -3.39 27.66 -5.00
CA ALA A 6 -2.75 26.98 -6.14
C ALA A 6 -1.80 25.82 -5.79
N VAL A 7 -1.56 25.49 -4.52
CA VAL A 7 -0.47 24.54 -4.15
C VAL A 7 -0.94 23.12 -3.84
N MET A 8 -2.24 22.90 -3.63
CA MET A 8 -2.74 21.54 -3.25
C MET A 8 -3.08 20.62 -4.43
N ALA A 9 -3.09 21.12 -5.66
CA ALA A 9 -3.46 20.30 -6.83
C ALA A 9 -2.32 19.44 -7.41
N SER A 10 -1.09 19.60 -6.92
CA SER A 10 0.09 18.94 -7.54
C SER A 10 0.44 17.56 -7.00
N LEU A 11 -0.24 17.05 -5.99
CA LEU A 11 0.13 15.76 -5.37
C LEU A 11 -0.48 14.52 -6.04
N ALA A 12 -1.41 14.69 -6.96
CA ALA A 12 -2.10 13.56 -7.62
C ALA A 12 -1.50 13.13 -8.97
N LEU A 13 -0.51 13.87 -9.52
CA LEU A 13 -0.13 13.71 -10.93
C LEU A 13 1.17 12.94 -11.19
N VAL A 14 1.73 12.18 -10.26
CA VAL A 14 3.06 11.54 -10.45
C VAL A 14 3.00 10.01 -10.44
N VAL A 15 1.92 9.38 -10.86
CA VAL A 15 1.78 7.90 -10.83
C VAL A 15 2.25 7.19 -12.11
N LEU A 16 2.63 7.87 -13.17
CA LEU A 16 2.80 7.22 -14.47
C LEU A 16 4.08 7.61 -15.21
N ILE A 17 5.26 7.32 -14.70
CA ILE A 17 6.45 7.21 -15.57
C ILE A 17 7.42 6.20 -14.96
N GLY A 18 7.56 5.06 -15.57
CA GLY A 18 8.63 4.16 -15.19
C GLY A 18 8.57 2.75 -15.73
N ALA A 19 8.33 2.57 -17.00
CA ALA A 19 8.70 1.32 -17.65
C ALA A 19 8.97 1.61 -19.14
N GLY A 20 10.20 1.68 -19.51
CA GLY A 20 10.56 1.66 -20.92
C GLY A 20 11.95 2.19 -21.23
N VAL A 21 12.69 1.34 -21.92
CA VAL A 21 13.79 1.61 -22.85
C VAL A 21 15.18 1.54 -22.21
N LEU A 22 16.12 0.78 -22.69
CA LEU A 22 16.66 0.30 -23.95
C LEU A 22 17.60 -0.87 -23.80
N TYR A 23 17.58 -1.68 -24.82
CA TYR A 23 18.45 -2.83 -25.02
C TYR A 23 19.58 -2.44 -25.99
N SER A 24 20.83 -2.66 -25.64
CA SER A 24 21.85 -3.03 -26.63
C SER A 24 23.07 -3.68 -25.99
N GLN A 25 23.43 -4.76 -26.62
CA GLN A 25 24.68 -5.51 -26.60
C GLN A 25 24.80 -6.71 -25.69
N GLN A 26 24.54 -7.81 -26.35
CA GLN A 26 24.77 -9.17 -25.96
C GLN A 26 26.10 -9.64 -26.56
N LYS A 27 27.10 -9.86 -25.73
CA LYS A 27 28.13 -10.91 -25.92
C LYS A 27 29.21 -10.79 -24.84
N THR A 28 29.04 -11.50 -23.78
CA THR A 28 30.02 -12.01 -22.78
C THR A 28 29.25 -12.26 -21.45
N ARG A 29 28.35 -13.22 -21.41
CA ARG A 29 27.31 -13.19 -20.37
C ARG A 29 27.15 -14.42 -19.47
N SER A 30 27.99 -15.44 -19.51
CA SER A 30 27.83 -16.55 -18.55
C SER A 30 28.55 -16.30 -17.20
N THR A 31 29.69 -15.63 -17.24
CA THR A 31 30.45 -15.28 -16.02
C THR A 31 29.88 -14.08 -15.27
N THR A 32 29.31 -13.11 -15.99
CA THR A 32 28.74 -11.89 -15.39
C THR A 32 27.48 -12.18 -14.57
N VAL A 33 26.58 -13.02 -15.08
CA VAL A 33 25.33 -13.38 -14.40
C VAL A 33 25.57 -14.11 -13.07
N GLN A 34 26.60 -14.92 -12.98
CA GLN A 34 26.94 -15.64 -11.75
C GLN A 34 27.58 -14.71 -10.71
N GLN A 35 28.40 -13.76 -11.16
CA GLN A 35 28.98 -12.71 -10.31
C GLN A 35 27.90 -11.75 -9.78
N ASP A 36 26.95 -11.37 -10.63
CA ASP A 36 25.83 -10.50 -10.22
C ASP A 36 24.93 -11.18 -9.16
N LYS A 37 24.72 -12.51 -9.26
CA LYS A 37 23.98 -13.28 -8.26
C LYS A 37 24.71 -13.33 -6.91
N ILE A 38 26.03 -13.53 -6.94
CA ILE A 38 26.86 -13.54 -5.74
C ILE A 38 26.91 -12.15 -5.09
N ALA A 39 26.96 -11.08 -5.89
CA ALA A 39 26.90 -9.72 -5.40
C ALA A 39 25.55 -9.40 -4.70
N ALA A 40 24.44 -9.83 -5.31
CA ALA A 40 23.11 -9.67 -4.71
C ALA A 40 22.95 -10.47 -3.40
N LEU A 41 23.47 -11.70 -3.33
CA LEU A 41 23.47 -12.47 -2.10
C LEU A 41 24.35 -11.84 -1.01
N LYS A 42 25.45 -11.22 -1.39
CA LYS A 42 26.32 -10.47 -0.47
C LYS A 42 25.60 -9.27 0.12
N GLU A 43 24.86 -8.51 -0.68
CA GLU A 43 24.07 -7.40 -0.22
C GLU A 43 22.95 -7.82 0.75
N LEU A 44 22.31 -8.97 0.48
CA LEU A 44 21.32 -9.57 1.39
C LEU A 44 21.94 -10.00 2.72
N ARG A 45 23.17 -10.52 2.73
CA ARG A 45 23.90 -10.82 3.95
C ARG A 45 24.29 -9.55 4.71
N ASP A 46 24.85 -8.57 4.00
CA ASP A 46 25.35 -7.32 4.59
C ASP A 46 24.20 -6.44 5.13
N SER A 47 22.99 -6.61 4.59
CA SER A 47 21.75 -6.01 5.11
C SER A 47 21.07 -6.82 6.23
N GLY A 48 21.63 -7.99 6.60
CA GLY A 48 21.09 -8.83 7.66
C GLY A 48 19.81 -9.62 7.28
N VAL A 49 19.44 -9.63 5.99
CA VAL A 49 18.26 -10.36 5.48
C VAL A 49 18.51 -11.86 5.44
N ILE A 50 19.75 -12.27 5.21
CA ILE A 50 20.17 -13.68 5.30
C ILE A 50 21.37 -13.81 6.23
N THR A 51 21.45 -14.96 6.92
CA THR A 51 22.59 -15.27 7.77
C THR A 51 23.85 -15.58 6.93
N ALA A 52 25.02 -15.47 7.54
CA ALA A 52 26.28 -15.85 6.90
C ALA A 52 26.24 -17.31 6.39
N GLN A 53 25.63 -18.21 7.16
CA GLN A 53 25.50 -19.62 6.82
C GLN A 53 24.56 -19.87 5.63
N GLU A 54 23.48 -19.11 5.52
CA GLU A 54 22.57 -19.13 4.36
C GLU A 54 23.25 -18.55 3.12
N TYR A 55 24.04 -17.49 3.28
CA TYR A 55 24.85 -16.93 2.20
C TYR A 55 25.81 -17.98 1.65
N ASP A 56 26.60 -18.62 2.51
CA ASP A 56 27.61 -19.60 2.10
C ASP A 56 26.96 -20.83 1.40
N SER A 57 25.83 -21.31 1.93
CA SER A 57 25.10 -22.43 1.31
C SER A 57 24.54 -22.08 -0.07
N LYS A 58 24.03 -20.84 -0.25
CA LYS A 58 23.50 -20.37 -1.53
C LYS A 58 24.62 -20.10 -2.55
N VAL A 59 25.76 -19.59 -2.12
CA VAL A 59 26.94 -19.40 -2.99
C VAL A 59 27.51 -20.76 -3.44
N GLN A 60 27.60 -21.73 -2.55
CA GLN A 60 28.01 -23.12 -2.91
C GLN A 60 27.01 -23.73 -3.91
N ALA A 61 25.72 -23.59 -3.71
CA ALA A 61 24.72 -24.10 -4.64
C ALA A 61 24.81 -23.45 -6.02
N LEU A 62 25.11 -22.13 -6.09
CA LEU A 62 25.34 -21.42 -7.34
C LEU A 62 26.64 -21.86 -8.04
N GLN A 63 27.68 -22.17 -7.29
CA GLN A 63 28.95 -22.63 -7.83
C GLN A 63 28.90 -24.13 -8.27
N ALA A 64 28.09 -24.95 -7.60
CA ALA A 64 27.84 -26.33 -7.97
C ALA A 64 26.91 -26.50 -9.18
N SER A 65 26.11 -25.47 -9.51
CA SER A 65 25.21 -25.47 -10.67
C SER A 65 25.89 -25.01 -11.96
N SER A 66 27.12 -25.44 -12.23
CA SER A 66 27.70 -25.35 -13.58
C SER A 66 26.96 -26.34 -14.50
N PRO A 67 26.60 -25.94 -15.73
CA PRO A 67 25.66 -26.70 -16.55
C PRO A 67 26.30 -28.00 -17.07
N ALA A 68 25.95 -29.09 -16.44
CA ALA A 68 26.10 -30.40 -17.05
C ALA A 68 24.73 -30.94 -17.44
N ALA A 69 24.59 -31.20 -18.72
CA ALA A 69 23.57 -32.02 -19.37
C ALA A 69 22.15 -31.45 -19.55
N THR A 70 21.95 -30.98 -20.75
CA THR A 70 20.75 -31.14 -21.58
C THR A 70 19.81 -32.26 -21.16
N ALA A 71 18.77 -31.94 -20.41
CA ALA A 71 17.55 -32.71 -20.44
C ALA A 71 16.63 -31.99 -21.44
N SER A 72 16.41 -32.59 -22.59
CA SER A 72 15.46 -32.14 -23.61
C SER A 72 14.07 -32.12 -23.01
N ALA A 73 13.64 -30.96 -22.57
CA ALA A 73 12.23 -30.69 -22.32
C ALA A 73 11.50 -30.74 -23.68
N PRO A 74 10.29 -31.29 -23.77
CA PRO A 74 9.52 -31.26 -25.00
C PRO A 74 9.29 -29.81 -25.38
N ALA A 75 9.80 -29.42 -26.54
CA ALA A 75 9.62 -28.11 -27.13
C ALA A 75 8.15 -27.93 -27.53
N HIS A 76 7.32 -27.47 -26.61
CA HIS A 76 6.09 -26.79 -26.95
C HIS A 76 6.41 -25.29 -27.07
N GLY A 77 7.23 -24.98 -28.06
CA GLY A 77 7.60 -23.61 -28.40
C GLY A 77 6.47 -22.90 -29.12
N SER A 78 5.43 -22.50 -28.42
CA SER A 78 4.61 -21.41 -28.89
C SER A 78 5.41 -20.13 -28.73
N LYS A 79 5.97 -19.62 -29.86
CA LYS A 79 6.53 -18.28 -29.88
C LYS A 79 5.48 -17.32 -29.30
N ILE A 80 5.81 -16.64 -28.24
CA ILE A 80 4.95 -15.57 -27.67
C ILE A 80 4.96 -14.45 -28.71
N ALA A 81 4.05 -14.49 -29.64
CA ALA A 81 3.86 -13.45 -30.64
C ALA A 81 2.41 -13.02 -30.60
N TRP A 82 2.17 -11.76 -30.30
CA TRP A 82 0.92 -11.12 -30.67
C TRP A 82 1.20 -10.07 -31.75
N SER A 83 0.32 -10.03 -32.75
CA SER A 83 0.48 -9.12 -33.89
C SER A 83 -0.22 -7.77 -33.68
N SER A 84 -1.13 -7.68 -32.72
CA SER A 84 -1.94 -6.50 -32.48
C SER A 84 -2.39 -6.38 -31.02
N THR A 85 -2.77 -5.18 -30.66
CA THR A 85 -3.40 -4.86 -29.37
C THR A 85 -4.78 -4.26 -29.62
N HIS A 86 -5.61 -4.22 -28.60
CA HIS A 86 -6.86 -3.49 -28.59
C HIS A 86 -7.03 -2.77 -27.25
N PRO A 87 -7.69 -1.60 -27.25
CA PRO A 87 -7.93 -0.86 -26.03
C PRO A 87 -8.99 -1.55 -25.17
N VAL A 88 -8.75 -1.56 -23.86
CA VAL A 88 -9.74 -1.97 -22.86
C VAL A 88 -9.96 -0.84 -21.86
N GLU A 89 -11.16 -0.80 -21.32
CA GLU A 89 -11.51 0.15 -20.28
C GLU A 89 -11.68 -0.57 -18.95
N ILE A 90 -11.14 0.03 -17.89
CA ILE A 90 -11.32 -0.41 -16.51
C ILE A 90 -12.28 0.58 -15.86
N THR A 91 -13.47 0.11 -15.52
CA THR A 91 -14.52 0.93 -14.90
C THR A 91 -14.35 0.98 -13.39
N ASP A 92 -14.53 2.16 -12.81
CA ASP A 92 -14.68 2.30 -11.37
C ASP A 92 -16.13 1.92 -11.01
N PRO A 93 -16.34 0.83 -10.26
CA PRO A 93 -17.69 0.40 -9.93
C PRO A 93 -18.40 1.36 -8.96
N VAL A 94 -17.66 2.15 -8.18
CA VAL A 94 -18.22 3.14 -7.26
C VAL A 94 -18.78 4.34 -8.01
N TYR A 95 -18.02 4.85 -8.99
CA TYR A 95 -18.43 6.00 -9.78
C TYR A 95 -19.19 5.62 -11.06
N GLN A 96 -19.27 4.33 -11.38
CA GLN A 96 -19.89 3.78 -12.60
C GLN A 96 -19.36 4.45 -13.87
N MET A 97 -18.08 4.78 -13.88
CA MET A 97 -17.44 5.47 -15.00
C MET A 97 -16.08 4.85 -15.35
N PRO A 98 -15.62 4.98 -16.59
CA PRO A 98 -14.27 4.55 -16.98
C PRO A 98 -13.20 5.28 -16.18
N ALA A 99 -12.33 4.52 -15.50
CA ALA A 99 -11.23 5.03 -14.69
C ALA A 99 -9.89 5.00 -15.43
N TYR A 100 -9.65 3.92 -16.18
CA TYR A 100 -8.43 3.73 -16.96
C TYR A 100 -8.74 3.15 -18.32
N THR A 101 -7.85 3.46 -19.27
CA THR A 101 -7.72 2.69 -20.52
C THR A 101 -6.34 2.06 -20.55
N MET A 102 -6.23 0.90 -21.20
CA MET A 102 -4.97 0.22 -21.46
C MET A 102 -5.09 -0.59 -22.74
N GLU A 103 -4.00 -0.67 -23.50
CA GLU A 103 -3.90 -1.63 -24.60
C GLU A 103 -3.58 -3.02 -24.03
N ILE A 104 -4.25 -4.05 -24.53
CA ILE A 104 -3.90 -5.44 -24.23
C ILE A 104 -3.74 -6.23 -25.53
N PRO A 105 -2.96 -7.33 -25.53
CA PRO A 105 -2.82 -8.15 -26.72
C PRO A 105 -4.17 -8.70 -27.18
N THR A 106 -4.40 -8.70 -28.48
CA THR A 106 -5.62 -9.26 -29.09
C THR A 106 -5.76 -10.74 -28.72
N GLY A 107 -6.96 -11.11 -28.28
CA GLY A 107 -7.28 -12.47 -27.83
C GLY A 107 -6.98 -12.75 -26.36
N TRP A 108 -6.31 -11.83 -25.66
CA TRP A 108 -6.14 -11.97 -24.21
C TRP A 108 -7.46 -11.69 -23.48
N LYS A 109 -7.67 -12.42 -22.39
CA LYS A 109 -8.76 -12.17 -21.45
C LYS A 109 -8.28 -11.19 -20.38
N TYR A 110 -9.16 -10.29 -19.95
CA TYR A 110 -8.85 -9.39 -18.86
C TYR A 110 -9.96 -9.30 -17.84
N ALA A 111 -9.57 -8.98 -16.62
CA ALA A 111 -10.45 -8.57 -15.55
C ALA A 111 -9.80 -7.40 -14.83
N GLY A 112 -10.53 -6.31 -14.66
CA GLY A 112 -10.02 -5.10 -14.04
C GLY A 112 -11.07 -4.39 -13.22
N ILE A 113 -10.68 -3.87 -12.07
CA ILE A 113 -11.54 -3.11 -11.17
C ILE A 113 -10.72 -2.02 -10.47
N ILE A 114 -11.37 -0.95 -10.09
CA ILE A 114 -10.80 0.00 -9.13
C ILE A 114 -11.14 -0.47 -7.72
N ALA A 115 -10.10 -0.84 -6.99
CA ALA A 115 -10.20 -1.27 -5.60
C ALA A 115 -9.78 -0.14 -4.66
N ARG A 116 -10.32 -0.18 -3.47
CA ARG A 116 -9.91 0.68 -2.36
C ARG A 116 -9.39 -0.22 -1.25
N PRO A 117 -8.06 -0.49 -1.22
CA PRO A 117 -7.47 -1.45 -0.30
C PRO A 117 -7.72 -1.05 1.16
N LEU A 118 -8.00 -2.05 1.99
CA LEU A 118 -7.93 -1.91 3.44
C LEU A 118 -6.49 -1.67 3.84
N GLY A 119 -6.25 -0.79 4.76
CA GLY A 119 -4.92 -0.57 5.30
C GLY A 119 -4.77 0.77 6.00
N CYS A 120 -3.57 0.99 6.50
CA CYS A 120 -3.17 2.26 7.09
C CYS A 120 -3.51 3.42 6.15
N HIS A 121 -4.11 4.45 6.68
CA HIS A 121 -4.35 5.72 5.98
C HIS A 121 -5.35 5.65 4.82
N GLY A 122 -6.33 4.75 4.87
CA GLY A 122 -7.38 4.66 3.87
C GLY A 122 -6.80 4.63 2.46
N GLY A 123 -6.48 3.47 1.96
CA GLY A 123 -5.87 3.35 0.62
C GLY A 123 -6.73 4.05 -0.42
N GLY A 124 -6.12 4.97 -1.18
CA GLY A 124 -6.79 5.62 -2.30
C GLY A 124 -7.31 4.60 -3.32
N ALA A 125 -8.15 5.05 -4.24
CA ALA A 125 -8.59 4.23 -5.36
C ALA A 125 -7.39 3.76 -6.19
N ALA A 126 -7.26 2.45 -6.40
CA ALA A 126 -6.14 1.84 -7.09
C ALA A 126 -6.63 0.76 -8.07
N ILE A 127 -5.94 0.63 -9.18
CA ILE A 127 -6.23 -0.40 -10.17
C ILE A 127 -5.84 -1.78 -9.65
N LYS A 128 -6.73 -2.76 -9.83
CA LYS A 128 -6.45 -4.19 -9.77
C LYS A 128 -6.79 -4.74 -11.14
N LEU A 129 -5.81 -5.20 -11.89
CA LEU A 129 -5.98 -5.68 -13.26
C LEU A 129 -5.24 -6.99 -13.46
N THR A 130 -5.86 -7.91 -14.16
CA THR A 130 -5.20 -9.09 -14.72
C THR A 130 -5.54 -9.16 -16.19
N ALA A 131 -4.53 -9.21 -17.05
CA ALA A 131 -4.67 -9.55 -18.46
C ALA A 131 -3.85 -10.82 -18.73
N GLN A 132 -4.43 -11.83 -19.35
CA GLN A 132 -3.78 -13.12 -19.57
C GLN A 132 -4.07 -13.70 -20.94
N SER A 133 -3.10 -14.43 -21.45
CA SER A 133 -3.23 -15.19 -22.71
C SER A 133 -4.38 -16.22 -22.64
N PRO A 134 -4.89 -16.69 -23.76
CA PRO A 134 -5.98 -17.67 -23.79
C PRO A 134 -5.69 -18.96 -23.00
N ASP A 135 -4.44 -19.40 -23.03
CA ASP A 135 -3.95 -20.56 -22.25
C ASP A 135 -3.67 -20.26 -20.78
N GLY A 136 -3.73 -18.98 -20.39
CA GLY A 136 -3.47 -18.52 -19.03
C GLY A 136 -2.01 -18.57 -18.59
N LEU A 137 -1.07 -18.96 -19.46
CA LEU A 137 0.35 -19.13 -19.09
C LEU A 137 1.11 -17.79 -19.10
N SER A 138 0.74 -16.88 -20.00
CA SER A 138 1.29 -15.54 -20.03
C SER A 138 0.30 -14.54 -19.41
N ALA A 139 0.79 -13.60 -18.59
CA ALA A 139 -0.08 -12.60 -17.99
C ALA A 139 0.66 -11.33 -17.59
N ILE A 140 -0.12 -10.26 -17.49
CA ILE A 140 0.21 -9.00 -16.83
C ILE A 140 -0.77 -8.82 -15.69
N VAL A 141 -0.25 -8.57 -14.48
CA VAL A 141 -1.09 -8.33 -13.31
C VAL A 141 -0.63 -7.04 -12.64
N LEU A 142 -1.57 -6.15 -12.40
CA LEU A 142 -1.37 -4.94 -11.62
C LEU A 142 -2.18 -5.07 -10.33
N LEU A 143 -1.51 -4.98 -9.20
CA LEU A 143 -2.15 -5.07 -7.90
C LEU A 143 -2.09 -3.72 -7.18
N PRO A 144 -3.10 -3.40 -6.37
CA PRO A 144 -3.10 -2.21 -5.54
C PRO A 144 -1.87 -2.14 -4.64
N GLY A 145 -1.50 -0.93 -4.28
CA GLY A 145 -0.52 -0.71 -3.23
C GLY A 145 -1.05 -1.11 -1.86
N VAL A 146 -0.15 -1.46 -0.97
CA VAL A 146 -0.42 -1.73 0.43
C VAL A 146 0.39 -0.81 1.31
N ALA A 147 -0.16 -0.43 2.46
CA ALA A 147 0.51 0.39 3.43
C ALA A 147 0.75 -0.40 4.73
N TRP A 148 1.80 -0.05 5.44
CA TRP A 148 2.11 -0.59 6.75
C TRP A 148 2.85 0.46 7.59
N THR A 149 2.92 0.22 8.88
CA THR A 149 3.68 1.06 9.80
C THR A 149 4.55 0.20 10.69
N TRP A 150 5.59 0.82 11.21
CA TRP A 150 6.39 0.28 12.28
C TRP A 150 6.61 1.37 13.34
N SER A 151 6.60 0.97 14.61
CA SER A 151 6.85 1.88 15.71
C SER A 151 7.86 1.27 16.67
N GLY A 152 8.85 2.06 17.07
CA GLY A 152 9.79 1.71 18.15
C GLY A 152 9.13 1.68 19.54
N SER A 153 7.88 2.11 19.68
CA SER A 153 7.06 1.97 20.87
C SER A 153 6.14 0.77 20.76
N ALA A 154 6.31 -0.24 21.61
CA ALA A 154 5.47 -1.44 21.61
C ALA A 154 3.98 -1.13 21.82
N ASN A 155 3.65 -0.14 22.62
CA ASN A 155 2.25 0.27 22.84
C ASN A 155 1.64 0.88 21.58
N MET A 156 2.37 1.79 20.91
CA MET A 156 1.90 2.38 19.66
C MET A 156 1.82 1.33 18.54
N GLN A 157 2.78 0.41 18.49
CA GLN A 157 2.75 -0.70 17.54
C GLN A 157 1.45 -1.52 17.69
N LYS A 158 1.08 -1.86 18.92
CA LYS A 158 -0.15 -2.60 19.23
C LYS A 158 -1.42 -1.82 18.85
N ILE A 159 -1.45 -0.51 19.10
CA ILE A 159 -2.59 0.35 18.68
C ILE A 159 -2.73 0.37 17.16
N MET A 160 -1.60 0.49 16.44
CA MET A 160 -1.62 0.49 14.97
C MET A 160 -2.11 -0.85 14.39
N GLU A 161 -1.70 -1.96 14.99
CA GLU A 161 -2.16 -3.30 14.60
C GLU A 161 -3.66 -3.48 14.82
N GLN A 162 -4.19 -2.93 15.92
CA GLN A 162 -5.63 -2.93 16.20
C GLN A 162 -6.43 -2.12 15.18
N SER A 163 -5.82 -1.10 14.55
CA SER A 163 -6.44 -0.31 13.49
C SER A 163 -6.19 -0.85 12.07
N HIS A 164 -5.99 -2.16 11.94
CA HIS A 164 -5.72 -2.85 10.67
C HIS A 164 -4.52 -2.27 9.89
N CYS A 165 -3.61 -1.63 10.60
CA CYS A 165 -2.36 -1.15 10.06
C CYS A 165 -1.26 -2.16 10.39
N PRO A 166 -0.83 -3.02 9.45
CA PRO A 166 0.16 -4.04 9.75
C PRO A 166 1.43 -3.44 10.34
N GLY A 167 1.86 -4.00 11.47
CA GLY A 167 3.08 -3.61 12.16
C GLY A 167 4.28 -4.34 11.59
N ILE A 168 4.86 -3.82 10.50
CA ILE A 168 5.91 -4.53 9.75
C ILE A 168 7.17 -3.67 9.72
N ASP A 169 8.29 -4.23 10.20
CA ASP A 169 9.61 -3.60 10.12
C ASP A 169 10.32 -3.94 8.81
N ILE A 170 9.76 -3.45 7.71
CA ILE A 170 10.32 -3.58 6.35
C ILE A 170 10.41 -2.20 5.73
N GLU A 171 11.58 -1.86 5.20
CA GLU A 171 11.84 -0.58 4.52
C GLU A 171 12.45 -0.73 3.11
N SER A 172 12.79 -1.96 2.67
CA SER A 172 13.29 -2.21 1.32
C SER A 172 12.26 -2.92 0.46
N ALA A 173 12.25 -2.60 -0.83
CA ALA A 173 11.36 -3.22 -1.81
C ALA A 173 11.66 -4.72 -1.97
N SER A 174 12.92 -5.12 -1.89
CA SER A 174 13.31 -6.53 -1.94
C SER A 174 12.76 -7.31 -0.75
N SER A 175 12.93 -6.80 0.47
CA SER A 175 12.37 -7.43 1.67
C SER A 175 10.84 -7.50 1.64
N PHE A 176 10.17 -6.45 1.16
CA PHE A 176 8.72 -6.46 0.96
C PHE A 176 8.30 -7.56 -0.02
N LEU A 177 8.98 -7.65 -1.17
CA LEU A 177 8.64 -8.65 -2.18
C LEU A 177 8.87 -10.08 -1.67
N ILE A 178 10.00 -10.33 -0.99
CA ILE A 178 10.38 -11.66 -0.53
C ILE A 178 9.52 -12.12 0.65
N ASN A 179 9.30 -11.25 1.63
CA ASN A 179 8.69 -11.65 2.90
C ASN A 179 7.18 -11.43 2.95
N ILE A 180 6.63 -10.55 2.10
CA ILE A 180 5.22 -10.19 2.12
C ILE A 180 4.53 -10.53 0.80
N ALA A 181 4.96 -9.90 -0.31
CA ALA A 181 4.20 -9.98 -1.55
C ALA A 181 4.22 -11.39 -2.16
N VAL A 182 5.39 -11.98 -2.35
CA VAL A 182 5.52 -13.31 -2.97
C VAL A 182 4.86 -14.41 -2.13
N PRO A 183 5.08 -14.53 -0.82
CA PRO A 183 4.42 -15.57 -0.02
C PRO A 183 2.89 -15.46 -0.03
N ASN A 184 2.36 -14.25 0.00
CA ASN A 184 0.90 -14.05 -0.02
C ASN A 184 0.29 -14.29 -1.40
N LEU A 185 1.00 -13.96 -2.48
CA LEU A 185 0.50 -14.13 -3.85
C LEU A 185 0.75 -15.52 -4.41
N ARG A 186 1.87 -16.12 -4.06
CA ARG A 186 2.37 -17.40 -4.59
C ARG A 186 3.07 -18.19 -3.48
N PRO A 187 2.32 -18.77 -2.53
CA PRO A 187 2.89 -19.40 -1.33
C PRO A 187 3.86 -20.54 -1.65
N ASN A 188 3.73 -21.20 -2.80
CA ASN A 188 4.57 -22.32 -3.21
C ASN A 188 5.64 -21.90 -4.26
N ALA A 189 5.83 -20.62 -4.50
CA ALA A 189 6.80 -20.18 -5.49
C ALA A 189 8.23 -20.27 -4.95
N ARG A 190 9.13 -20.73 -5.79
CA ARG A 190 10.56 -20.66 -5.56
C ARG A 190 11.11 -19.33 -6.06
N ILE A 191 11.81 -18.59 -5.22
CA ILE A 191 12.54 -17.39 -5.62
C ILE A 191 13.77 -17.83 -6.43
N VAL A 192 13.89 -17.31 -7.65
CA VAL A 192 14.99 -17.62 -8.57
C VAL A 192 16.05 -16.52 -8.53
N ALA A 193 15.62 -15.27 -8.49
CA ALA A 193 16.54 -14.13 -8.45
C ALA A 193 15.88 -12.91 -7.80
N VAL A 194 16.68 -12.11 -7.12
CA VAL A 194 16.34 -10.77 -6.66
C VAL A 194 17.16 -9.79 -7.49
N LEU A 195 16.50 -8.83 -8.10
CA LEU A 195 17.07 -7.93 -9.09
C LEU A 195 16.73 -6.48 -8.75
N PRO A 196 17.63 -5.53 -8.99
CA PRO A 196 17.30 -4.13 -8.90
C PRO A 196 16.30 -3.75 -10.01
N LEU A 197 15.69 -2.58 -9.90
CA LEU A 197 14.95 -2.01 -11.03
C LEU A 197 15.89 -1.86 -12.24
N LEU A 198 15.29 -1.77 -13.43
CA LEU A 198 16.04 -1.40 -14.63
C LEU A 198 16.69 0.00 -14.46
N PRO A 199 17.79 0.29 -15.13
CA PRO A 199 18.52 1.55 -14.95
C PRO A 199 17.63 2.79 -15.08
N GLU A 200 16.70 2.80 -16.05
CA GLU A 200 15.75 3.90 -16.22
C GLU A 200 14.79 4.03 -15.02
N GLY A 201 14.35 2.89 -14.46
CA GLY A 201 13.53 2.86 -13.27
C GLY A 201 14.28 3.40 -12.04
N GLN A 202 15.55 3.03 -11.89
CA GLN A 202 16.42 3.56 -10.82
C GLN A 202 16.61 5.08 -10.95
N ALA A 203 16.88 5.56 -12.16
CA ALA A 203 17.06 7.00 -12.42
C ALA A 203 15.77 7.79 -12.14
N ALA A 204 14.63 7.28 -12.59
CA ALA A 204 13.31 7.88 -12.31
C ALA A 204 13.01 7.91 -10.81
N LEU A 205 13.36 6.84 -10.10
CA LEU A 205 13.16 6.73 -8.65
C LEU A 205 14.04 7.74 -7.89
N ALA A 206 15.29 7.89 -8.28
CA ALA A 206 16.21 8.86 -7.69
C ALA A 206 15.72 10.31 -7.90
N ALA A 207 15.27 10.64 -9.11
CA ALA A 207 14.71 11.96 -9.41
C ALA A 207 13.42 12.23 -8.60
N GLN A 208 12.57 11.23 -8.45
CA GLN A 208 11.36 11.32 -7.64
C GLN A 208 11.67 11.52 -6.15
N LEU A 209 12.65 10.81 -5.62
CA LEU A 209 13.08 10.94 -4.22
C LEU A 209 13.59 12.37 -3.95
N GLU A 210 14.41 12.90 -4.83
CA GLU A 210 14.94 14.26 -4.70
C GLU A 210 13.82 15.30 -4.70
N LYS A 211 12.87 15.19 -5.64
CA LYS A 211 11.69 16.06 -5.68
C LYS A 211 10.87 15.96 -4.38
N SER A 212 10.67 14.76 -3.86
CA SER A 212 9.92 14.54 -2.63
C SER A 212 10.65 15.11 -1.41
N ARG A 213 11.98 15.03 -1.35
CA ARG A 213 12.79 15.64 -0.30
C ARG A 213 12.69 17.16 -0.31
N GLN A 214 12.75 17.77 -1.48
CA GLN A 214 12.58 19.22 -1.61
C GLN A 214 11.19 19.68 -1.14
N GLN A 215 10.14 18.98 -1.55
CA GLN A 215 8.77 19.26 -1.09
C GLN A 215 8.63 19.10 0.44
N ASN A 216 9.20 18.04 1.00
CA ASN A 216 9.19 17.79 2.44
C ASN A 216 9.96 18.88 3.22
N ALA A 217 11.08 19.36 2.69
CA ALA A 217 11.83 20.45 3.30
C ALA A 217 11.04 21.77 3.32
N VAL A 218 10.36 22.10 2.21
CA VAL A 218 9.49 23.29 2.12
C VAL A 218 8.32 23.20 3.13
N MET A 219 7.67 22.03 3.20
CA MET A 219 6.58 21.81 4.15
C MET A 219 7.06 21.89 5.61
N ALA A 220 8.20 21.28 5.92
CA ALA A 220 8.79 21.33 7.23
C ALA A 220 9.11 22.79 7.67
N GLN A 221 9.65 23.58 6.78
CA GLN A 221 9.91 25.00 7.02
C GLN A 221 8.61 25.79 7.27
N GLN A 222 7.57 25.51 6.46
CA GLN A 222 6.26 26.19 6.60
C GLN A 222 5.62 25.94 7.97
N TYR A 223 5.81 24.75 8.53
CA TYR A 223 5.24 24.35 9.82
C TYR A 223 6.23 24.41 11.00
N ASN A 224 7.41 25.00 10.78
CA ASN A 224 8.49 25.05 11.78
C ASN A 224 8.80 23.66 12.38
N ALA A 225 8.80 22.63 11.53
CA ALA A 225 9.03 21.24 11.87
C ALA A 225 10.37 20.75 11.30
N LYS A 226 10.88 19.63 11.81
CA LYS A 226 12.01 18.95 11.19
C LYS A 226 11.53 18.17 9.95
N PRO A 227 12.29 18.20 8.84
CA PRO A 227 11.97 17.35 7.68
C PRO A 227 11.98 15.88 8.07
N GLN A 228 11.00 15.15 7.59
CA GLN A 228 10.95 13.68 7.76
C GLN A 228 12.02 13.02 6.90
N LYS A 229 12.59 11.91 7.37
CA LYS A 229 13.44 11.07 6.54
C LYS A 229 12.57 10.34 5.52
N LEU A 230 12.83 10.59 4.25
CA LEU A 230 12.14 9.95 3.12
C LEU A 230 13.07 8.93 2.48
N THR A 231 12.55 7.73 2.25
CA THR A 231 13.19 6.70 1.44
C THR A 231 12.26 6.26 0.32
N LEU A 232 12.84 5.93 -0.82
CA LEU A 232 12.15 5.42 -1.98
C LEU A 232 13.02 4.32 -2.57
N ASP A 233 12.51 3.10 -2.60
CA ASP A 233 13.25 1.92 -3.02
C ASP A 233 12.42 1.08 -4.00
N GLY A 234 13.10 0.37 -4.91
CA GLY A 234 12.43 -0.46 -5.88
C GLY A 234 13.23 -1.72 -6.21
N ALA A 235 12.52 -2.84 -6.31
CA ALA A 235 13.11 -4.13 -6.60
C ALA A 235 12.23 -4.96 -7.52
N ARG A 236 12.84 -6.02 -8.07
CA ARG A 236 12.20 -7.06 -8.86
C ARG A 236 12.62 -8.43 -8.31
N VAL A 237 11.68 -9.34 -8.25
CA VAL A 237 11.93 -10.73 -7.83
C VAL A 237 11.42 -11.65 -8.93
N ARG A 238 12.31 -12.52 -9.42
CA ARG A 238 11.94 -13.60 -10.33
C ARG A 238 11.58 -14.83 -9.51
N ILE A 239 10.40 -15.38 -9.76
CA ILE A 239 9.89 -16.56 -9.09
C ILE A 239 9.48 -17.62 -10.12
N GLN A 240 9.47 -18.87 -9.68
CA GLN A 240 8.95 -20.01 -10.45
C GLN A 240 8.02 -20.84 -9.60
N TYR A 241 6.94 -21.31 -10.20
CA TYR A 241 5.97 -22.19 -9.55
C TYR A 241 5.21 -23.01 -10.60
N ASP A 242 4.48 -24.00 -10.14
CA ASP A 242 3.57 -24.77 -10.98
C ASP A 242 2.19 -24.12 -10.99
N ARG A 243 1.62 -23.95 -12.17
CA ARG A 243 0.26 -23.48 -12.39
C ARG A 243 -0.50 -24.53 -13.16
N GLU A 244 -1.36 -25.27 -12.47
CA GLU A 244 -2.23 -26.30 -13.09
C GLU A 244 -1.42 -27.34 -13.90
N GLY A 245 -0.29 -27.77 -13.33
CA GLY A 245 0.61 -28.73 -13.98
C GLY A 245 1.57 -28.14 -15.01
N GLN A 246 1.57 -26.81 -15.19
CA GLN A 246 2.46 -26.13 -16.12
C GLN A 246 3.46 -25.24 -15.35
N PRO A 247 4.77 -25.42 -15.58
CA PRO A 247 5.77 -24.59 -14.95
C PRO A 247 5.77 -23.18 -15.54
N VAL A 248 5.56 -22.18 -14.69
CA VAL A 248 5.58 -20.77 -15.06
C VAL A 248 6.60 -20.00 -14.24
N GLU A 249 7.05 -18.90 -14.81
CA GLU A 249 7.87 -17.92 -14.10
C GLU A 249 7.23 -16.54 -14.12
N GLU A 250 7.43 -15.80 -13.03
CA GLU A 250 6.94 -14.43 -12.91
C GLU A 250 8.09 -13.49 -12.53
N MET A 251 8.05 -12.28 -13.07
CA MET A 251 8.76 -11.13 -12.57
C MET A 251 7.81 -10.30 -11.73
N VAL A 252 8.02 -10.27 -10.44
CA VAL A 252 7.25 -9.47 -9.48
C VAL A 252 8.05 -8.23 -9.14
N SER A 253 7.49 -7.04 -9.33
CA SER A 253 8.17 -5.79 -9.07
C SER A 253 7.34 -4.86 -8.21
N ALA A 254 8.00 -4.13 -7.31
CA ALA A 254 7.37 -3.11 -6.50
C ALA A 254 8.31 -1.93 -6.26
N VAL A 255 7.70 -0.77 -6.02
CA VAL A 255 8.35 0.41 -5.48
C VAL A 255 7.70 0.71 -4.14
N ILE A 256 8.50 0.89 -3.11
CA ILE A 256 8.04 1.32 -1.80
C ILE A 256 8.53 2.72 -1.48
N SER A 257 7.74 3.44 -0.74
CA SER A 257 8.12 4.72 -0.19
C SER A 257 7.88 4.69 1.31
N CYS A 258 8.87 5.09 2.10
CA CYS A 258 8.76 5.18 3.54
C CYS A 258 9.05 6.59 4.03
N THR A 259 8.30 7.02 5.02
CA THR A 259 8.59 8.21 5.81
C THR A 259 8.92 7.78 7.23
N GLU A 260 10.00 8.32 7.78
CA GLU A 260 10.42 8.07 9.14
C GLU A 260 10.44 9.38 9.90
N SER A 261 9.85 9.39 11.08
CA SER A 261 9.79 10.54 11.99
C SER A 261 10.13 10.11 13.40
N THR A 262 10.75 11.03 14.13
CA THR A 262 10.97 10.88 15.57
C THR A 262 9.78 11.49 16.29
N MET A 263 9.04 10.67 16.99
CA MET A 263 7.95 11.11 17.86
C MET A 263 8.56 11.62 19.17
N PRO A 264 8.19 12.82 19.61
CA PRO A 264 8.73 13.38 20.86
C PRO A 264 8.30 12.57 22.07
N ALA A 265 9.06 12.67 23.15
CA ALA A 265 8.65 12.16 24.44
C ALA A 265 7.35 12.85 24.89
N LEU A 266 6.32 12.08 25.19
CA LEU A 266 5.04 12.58 25.69
C LEU A 266 4.66 11.82 26.96
N PHE A 267 4.26 12.56 27.99
CA PHE A 267 3.91 12.02 29.29
C PHE A 267 5.07 11.14 29.83
N ASN A 268 4.90 9.91 30.11
CA ASN A 268 5.94 9.00 30.62
C ASN A 268 6.52 8.08 29.51
N GLN A 269 6.30 8.40 28.25
CA GLN A 269 6.88 7.64 27.15
C GLN A 269 8.13 8.33 26.60
N PRO A 270 9.25 7.61 26.41
CA PRO A 270 10.44 8.16 25.78
C PRO A 270 10.14 8.46 24.30
N ALA A 271 10.97 9.31 23.71
CA ALA A 271 10.94 9.53 22.26
C ALA A 271 11.19 8.21 21.52
N TYR A 272 10.47 7.98 20.44
CA TYR A 272 10.57 6.77 19.62
C TYR A 272 10.53 7.09 18.13
N GLN A 273 11.04 6.17 17.33
CA GLN A 273 10.94 6.24 15.87
C GLN A 273 9.63 5.63 15.40
N GLN A 274 9.02 6.27 14.41
CA GLN A 274 7.86 5.76 13.71
C GLN A 274 8.12 5.80 12.22
N ARG A 275 7.83 4.70 11.54
CA ARG A 275 7.96 4.58 10.10
C ARG A 275 6.62 4.23 9.49
N SER A 276 6.22 4.96 8.46
CA SER A 276 5.05 4.67 7.64
C SER A 276 5.51 4.38 6.23
N CYS A 277 5.16 3.21 5.72
CA CYS A 277 5.55 2.75 4.41
C CYS A 277 4.34 2.45 3.54
N PHE A 278 4.51 2.63 2.25
CA PHE A 278 3.49 2.36 1.25
C PHE A 278 4.14 1.76 -0.01
N SER A 279 3.63 0.63 -0.47
CA SER A 279 3.96 0.12 -1.81
C SER A 279 3.07 0.80 -2.83
N ARG A 280 3.64 1.29 -3.92
CA ARG A 280 2.89 1.96 -5.00
C ARG A 280 2.11 1.01 -5.91
N GLY A 281 2.00 -0.25 -5.51
CA GLY A 281 1.43 -1.35 -6.26
C GLY A 281 2.49 -2.40 -6.56
N THR A 282 2.01 -3.58 -6.93
CA THR A 282 2.85 -4.69 -7.35
C THR A 282 2.52 -5.02 -8.80
N ASN A 283 3.53 -4.98 -9.65
CA ASN A 283 3.41 -5.35 -11.06
C ASN A 283 3.98 -6.75 -11.26
N ILE A 284 3.24 -7.60 -11.94
CA ILE A 284 3.64 -8.98 -12.19
C ILE A 284 3.57 -9.24 -13.69
N THR A 285 4.63 -9.79 -14.24
CA THR A 285 4.67 -10.35 -15.58
C THR A 285 4.91 -11.82 -15.48
N ARG A 286 4.09 -12.63 -16.11
CA ARG A 286 4.17 -14.10 -16.13
C ARG A 286 4.36 -14.62 -17.52
N ALA A 287 5.16 -15.68 -17.65
CA ALA A 287 5.31 -16.47 -18.87
C ALA A 287 5.63 -17.94 -18.50
N PRO A 288 5.53 -18.87 -19.44
CA PRO A 288 6.13 -20.20 -19.27
C PRO A 288 7.61 -20.09 -18.92
N VAL A 289 8.12 -21.05 -18.16
CA VAL A 289 9.55 -21.07 -17.77
C VAL A 289 10.45 -21.00 -18.99
N GLY A 290 11.42 -20.09 -18.96
CA GLY A 290 12.37 -19.82 -20.06
C GLY A 290 11.89 -18.78 -21.08
N HIS A 291 10.63 -18.35 -21.05
CA HIS A 291 10.07 -17.39 -22.00
C HIS A 291 9.81 -16.00 -21.42
N LEU A 292 10.06 -15.79 -20.13
CA LEU A 292 9.77 -14.51 -19.48
C LEU A 292 10.61 -13.37 -20.04
N ASP A 293 11.90 -13.59 -20.27
CA ASP A 293 12.79 -12.57 -20.83
C ASP A 293 12.44 -12.27 -22.29
N GLU A 294 12.03 -13.28 -23.06
CA GLU A 294 11.52 -13.11 -24.43
C GLU A 294 10.27 -12.23 -24.44
N LEU A 295 9.28 -12.54 -23.59
CA LEU A 295 8.06 -11.74 -23.44
C LEU A 295 8.39 -10.30 -23.08
N MET A 296 9.22 -10.10 -22.06
CA MET A 296 9.59 -8.76 -21.57
C MET A 296 10.45 -7.98 -22.57
N ALA A 297 11.14 -8.65 -23.49
CA ALA A 297 11.95 -8.03 -24.52
C ALA A 297 11.12 -7.50 -25.68
N LEU A 298 9.90 -8.01 -25.90
CA LEU A 298 9.04 -7.59 -27.01
C LEU A 298 8.80 -6.07 -26.96
N PRO A 299 9.00 -5.33 -28.07
CA PRO A 299 8.75 -3.90 -28.11
C PRO A 299 7.31 -3.55 -27.73
N GLN A 300 6.36 -4.36 -28.21
CA GLN A 300 4.93 -4.21 -27.91
C GLN A 300 4.68 -4.36 -26.40
N PHE A 301 5.32 -5.34 -25.74
CA PHE A 301 5.22 -5.53 -24.30
C PHE A 301 5.76 -4.34 -23.51
N LYS A 302 6.92 -3.83 -23.90
CA LYS A 302 7.53 -2.65 -23.29
C LYS A 302 6.67 -1.39 -23.40
N SER A 303 5.86 -1.29 -24.45
CA SER A 303 4.96 -0.17 -24.67
C SER A 303 3.65 -0.30 -23.88
N LEU A 304 3.22 -1.50 -23.47
CA LEU A 304 1.93 -1.72 -22.82
C LEU A 304 1.77 -0.90 -21.54
N SER A 305 2.79 -0.85 -20.70
CA SER A 305 2.72 -0.08 -19.45
C SER A 305 2.51 1.43 -19.69
N LYS A 306 2.94 1.95 -20.85
CA LYS A 306 2.74 3.35 -21.23
C LYS A 306 1.33 3.62 -21.74
N THR A 307 0.58 2.59 -22.09
CA THR A 307 -0.80 2.71 -22.56
C THR A 307 -1.82 2.74 -21.44
N LEU A 308 -1.39 2.43 -20.20
CA LEU A 308 -2.25 2.57 -19.03
C LEU A 308 -2.42 4.06 -18.70
N VAL A 309 -3.55 4.60 -19.08
CA VAL A 309 -3.87 6.03 -18.93
C VAL A 309 -5.11 6.19 -18.07
N ALA A 310 -5.00 6.99 -17.03
CA ALA A 310 -6.15 7.36 -16.21
C ALA A 310 -7.03 8.38 -16.95
N LYS A 311 -8.34 8.21 -16.88
CA LYS A 311 -9.33 9.14 -17.45
C LYS A 311 -9.37 10.42 -16.62
N ALA A 312 -9.30 11.57 -17.28
CA ALA A 312 -9.28 12.87 -16.62
C ALA A 312 -10.53 13.13 -15.78
N ASP A 313 -11.71 12.75 -16.29
CA ASP A 313 -12.97 12.94 -15.58
C ASP A 313 -13.05 12.12 -14.29
N TRP A 314 -12.56 10.87 -14.34
CA TRP A 314 -12.46 10.01 -13.16
C TRP A 314 -11.48 10.60 -12.13
N GLN A 315 -10.31 11.06 -12.57
CA GLN A 315 -9.34 11.70 -11.68
C GLN A 315 -9.92 12.96 -11.01
N ALA A 316 -10.65 13.79 -11.79
CA ALA A 316 -11.31 14.99 -11.27
C ALA A 316 -12.37 14.63 -10.23
N ARG A 317 -13.18 13.61 -10.49
CA ARG A 317 -14.17 13.11 -9.54
C ARG A 317 -13.53 12.59 -8.26
N LEU A 318 -12.50 11.75 -8.38
CA LEU A 318 -11.75 11.20 -7.25
C LEU A 318 -11.13 12.32 -6.40
N ALA A 319 -10.51 13.32 -7.04
CA ALA A 319 -9.91 14.44 -6.35
C ALA A 319 -10.98 15.30 -5.63
N SER A 320 -12.14 15.51 -6.25
CA SER A 320 -13.26 16.22 -5.64
C SER A 320 -13.77 15.52 -4.39
N ASP A 321 -13.96 14.20 -4.45
CA ASP A 321 -14.45 13.42 -3.33
C ASP A 321 -13.42 13.37 -2.19
N GLN A 322 -12.13 13.22 -2.51
CA GLN A 322 -11.05 13.29 -1.51
C GLN A 322 -10.99 14.66 -0.83
N GLN A 323 -11.18 15.75 -1.60
CA GLN A 323 -11.20 17.09 -1.05
C GLN A 323 -12.42 17.30 -0.14
N ALA A 324 -13.60 16.86 -0.57
CA ALA A 324 -14.83 16.96 0.23
C ALA A 324 -14.69 16.16 1.54
N ALA A 325 -14.14 14.97 1.46
CA ALA A 325 -13.86 14.11 2.59
C ALA A 325 -12.88 14.78 3.58
N PHE A 326 -11.78 15.35 3.08
CA PHE A 326 -10.81 16.10 3.89
C PHE A 326 -11.45 17.32 4.58
N GLN A 327 -12.28 18.09 3.87
CA GLN A 327 -12.98 19.22 4.44
C GLN A 327 -13.96 18.80 5.54
N LYS A 328 -14.70 17.70 5.31
CA LYS A 328 -15.57 17.11 6.33
C LYS A 328 -14.78 16.70 7.57
N ALA A 329 -13.70 15.98 7.39
CA ALA A 329 -12.82 15.56 8.49
C ALA A 329 -12.27 16.75 9.28
N GLN A 330 -11.83 17.81 8.60
CA GLN A 330 -11.41 19.04 9.27
C GLN A 330 -12.54 19.70 10.08
N ALA A 331 -13.74 19.79 9.49
CA ALA A 331 -14.90 20.38 10.16
C ALA A 331 -15.30 19.56 11.39
N ASP A 332 -15.27 18.22 11.27
CA ASP A 332 -15.55 17.31 12.36
C ASP A 332 -14.49 17.42 13.46
N ASN A 333 -13.21 17.49 13.10
CA ASN A 333 -12.10 17.74 14.03
C ASN A 333 -12.25 19.05 14.80
N ASN A 334 -12.57 20.12 14.10
CA ASN A 334 -12.81 21.42 14.74
C ASN A 334 -13.98 21.37 15.72
N ARG A 335 -15.08 20.69 15.35
CA ARG A 335 -16.24 20.52 16.24
C ARG A 335 -15.89 19.74 17.50
N GLN A 336 -15.15 18.65 17.37
CA GLN A 336 -14.72 17.86 18.53
C GLN A 336 -13.72 18.61 19.40
N PHE A 337 -12.76 19.30 18.79
CA PHE A 337 -11.84 20.16 19.53
C PHE A 337 -12.58 21.23 20.35
N GLN A 338 -13.57 21.90 19.72
CA GLN A 338 -14.41 22.86 20.43
C GLN A 338 -15.21 22.21 21.56
N ALA A 339 -15.77 21.01 21.33
CA ALA A 339 -16.49 20.27 22.37
C ALA A 339 -15.60 19.85 23.54
N ILE A 340 -14.37 19.42 23.23
CA ILE A 340 -13.36 19.09 24.27
C ILE A 340 -12.97 20.35 25.06
N MET A 341 -12.73 21.47 24.36
CA MET A 341 -12.37 22.73 25.00
C MET A 341 -13.54 23.31 25.81
N GLN A 342 -14.78 23.16 25.35
CA GLN A 342 -15.97 23.57 26.10
C GLN A 342 -16.13 22.70 27.35
N LYS A 343 -16.05 21.37 27.19
CA LYS A 343 -16.07 20.45 28.34
C LYS A 343 -14.97 20.75 29.36
N GLY A 344 -13.76 21.09 28.88
CA GLY A 344 -12.65 21.50 29.75
C GLY A 344 -12.96 22.81 30.52
N ARG A 345 -13.64 23.77 29.88
CA ARG A 345 -14.10 24.99 30.55
C ARG A 345 -15.20 24.68 31.58
N ASP A 346 -16.21 23.92 31.18
CA ASP A 346 -17.32 23.54 32.06
C ASP A 346 -16.83 22.71 33.24
N ASP A 347 -15.87 21.83 33.03
CA ASP A 347 -15.21 21.07 34.12
C ASP A 347 -14.39 21.97 35.05
N ASN A 348 -13.70 22.98 34.50
CA ASN A 348 -12.93 23.96 35.28
C ASN A 348 -13.86 24.88 36.09
N ASP A 349 -14.96 25.36 35.49
CA ASP A 349 -15.96 26.19 36.20
C ASP A 349 -16.64 25.37 37.29
N ARG A 350 -16.88 24.08 37.07
CA ARG A 350 -17.41 23.16 38.09
C ARG A 350 -16.41 22.91 39.21
N LEU A 351 -15.11 22.77 38.87
CA LEU A 351 -14.04 22.66 39.85
C LEU A 351 -13.93 23.91 40.73
N LEU A 352 -14.04 25.08 40.12
CA LEU A 352 -14.05 26.36 40.85
C LEU A 352 -15.30 26.52 41.75
N ALA A 353 -16.45 26.09 41.24
CA ALA A 353 -17.69 26.08 42.05
C ALA A 353 -17.59 25.09 43.22
N ASN A 354 -17.08 23.89 42.95
CA ASN A 354 -16.84 22.88 44.00
C ASN A 354 -15.75 23.29 44.99
N GLY A 355 -14.70 24.03 44.53
CA GLY A 355 -13.67 24.58 45.41
C GLY A 355 -14.22 25.61 46.39
N ARG A 356 -15.27 26.36 46.02
CA ARG A 356 -16.00 27.23 46.94
C ARG A 356 -16.84 26.45 47.97
N ALA A 357 -17.47 25.35 47.52
CA ALA A 357 -18.22 24.45 48.39
C ALA A 357 -17.32 23.58 49.31
N PHE A 358 -16.07 23.34 48.85
CA PHE A 358 -15.08 22.55 49.60
C PHE A 358 -14.62 23.21 50.87
N ASN A 359 -14.51 24.56 50.91
CA ASN A 359 -14.20 25.30 52.15
C ASN A 359 -15.27 25.13 53.22
N GLU A 360 -16.46 24.68 52.87
CA GLU A 360 -17.56 24.48 53.83
C GLU A 360 -17.73 23.00 54.29
N ASN A 361 -17.15 22.03 53.59
CA ASN A 361 -17.42 20.60 53.84
C ASN A 361 -16.20 19.66 53.79
N MET A 362 -15.07 20.03 54.37
CA MET A 362 -13.77 19.34 54.22
C MET A 362 -13.70 17.87 54.69
N ARG A 363 -14.63 17.36 55.47
CA ARG A 363 -14.51 15.99 56.02
C ARG A 363 -15.32 14.91 55.30
N ALA A 364 -16.29 15.26 54.48
CA ALA A 364 -17.15 14.26 53.85
C ALA A 364 -16.78 13.92 52.38
N ASN A 365 -15.77 14.55 51.80
CA ASN A 365 -15.55 14.53 50.33
C ASN A 365 -14.32 13.76 49.83
N THR A 366 -13.47 13.20 50.70
CA THR A 366 -12.26 12.48 50.24
C THR A 366 -12.62 11.25 49.39
N ASP A 367 -13.67 10.52 49.82
CA ASP A 367 -14.07 9.33 49.04
C ASP A 367 -14.80 9.68 47.73
N ARG A 368 -15.49 10.85 47.68
CA ARG A 368 -16.10 11.31 46.42
C ARG A 368 -15.08 11.86 45.41
N ALA A 369 -14.03 12.50 45.90
CA ALA A 369 -12.96 13.01 45.07
C ALA A 369 -12.19 11.86 44.40
N LEU A 370 -11.92 10.79 45.13
CA LEU A 370 -11.29 9.57 44.59
C LEU A 370 -12.15 8.86 43.52
N ALA A 371 -13.47 8.83 43.72
CA ALA A 371 -14.38 8.26 42.74
C ALA A 371 -14.51 9.13 41.47
N ALA A 372 -14.48 10.48 41.66
CA ALA A 372 -14.50 11.42 40.51
C ALA A 372 -13.21 11.36 39.67
N ASP A 373 -12.06 11.16 40.31
CA ASP A 373 -10.79 11.00 39.61
C ASP A 373 -10.73 9.67 38.82
N ARG A 374 -11.28 8.58 39.36
CA ARG A 374 -11.37 7.31 38.59
C ARG A 374 -12.25 7.47 37.37
N ALA A 375 -13.43 8.09 37.51
CA ALA A 375 -14.33 8.30 36.37
C ALA A 375 -13.74 9.24 35.30
N LYS A 376 -12.89 10.18 35.70
CA LYS A 376 -12.16 11.05 34.79
C LYS A 376 -11.05 10.31 34.05
N GLN A 377 -10.36 9.43 34.75
CA GLN A 377 -9.35 8.57 34.14
C GLN A 377 -9.99 7.63 33.09
N ASP A 378 -11.10 7.01 33.45
CA ASP A 378 -11.89 6.16 32.53
C ASP A 378 -12.41 6.96 31.32
N ALA A 379 -12.82 8.24 31.55
CA ALA A 379 -13.30 9.12 30.47
C ALA A 379 -12.13 9.63 29.59
N ILE A 380 -10.96 9.84 30.14
CA ILE A 380 -9.74 10.21 29.41
C ILE A 380 -9.28 9.02 28.55
N ASP A 381 -9.30 7.83 29.11
CA ASP A 381 -8.95 6.61 28.38
C ASP A 381 -9.94 6.35 27.23
N ALA A 382 -11.23 6.54 27.48
CA ALA A 382 -12.27 6.45 26.45
C ALA A 382 -12.14 7.55 25.38
N SER A 383 -11.79 8.78 25.77
CA SER A 383 -11.61 9.92 24.86
C SER A 383 -10.31 9.81 24.06
N ALA A 384 -9.23 9.32 24.66
CA ALA A 384 -7.98 9.05 23.97
C ALA A 384 -8.17 7.96 22.92
N HIS A 385 -8.96 6.94 23.23
CA HIS A 385 -9.32 5.90 22.28
C HIS A 385 -10.16 6.46 21.10
N ALA A 386 -11.19 7.25 21.39
CA ALA A 386 -12.01 7.90 20.37
C ALA A 386 -11.21 8.88 19.50
N THR A 387 -10.26 9.62 20.10
CA THR A 387 -9.39 10.56 19.37
C THR A 387 -8.37 9.83 18.50
N ALA A 388 -7.90 8.66 18.90
CA ALA A 388 -7.01 7.83 18.08
C ALA A 388 -7.72 7.30 16.82
N LEU A 389 -8.95 6.79 16.97
CA LEU A 389 -9.78 6.37 15.83
C LEU A 389 -10.10 7.53 14.89
N TYR A 390 -10.36 8.67 15.45
CA TYR A 390 -10.75 9.88 14.73
C TYR A 390 -9.58 10.54 13.98
N SER A 391 -8.40 10.65 14.58
CA SER A 391 -7.21 11.17 13.89
C SER A 391 -6.78 10.31 12.69
N LEU A 392 -7.33 9.11 12.59
CA LEU A 392 -7.15 8.21 11.45
C LEU A 392 -8.29 8.29 10.43
N ASP A 393 -9.25 9.22 10.60
CA ASP A 393 -10.47 9.32 9.76
C ASP A 393 -11.19 7.96 9.63
N ARG A 394 -11.26 7.22 10.71
CA ARG A 394 -11.83 5.87 10.73
C ARG A 394 -13.03 5.77 11.63
N GLN A 395 -13.84 4.79 11.31
CA GLN A 395 -15.01 4.39 12.08
C GLN A 395 -15.09 2.86 12.10
N ASP A 396 -15.57 2.33 13.21
CA ASP A 396 -15.86 0.92 13.35
C ASP A 396 -17.13 0.54 12.56
N PHE A 397 -16.97 -0.42 11.69
CA PHE A 397 -18.05 -1.08 10.97
C PHE A 397 -18.10 -2.54 11.39
N LYS A 398 -19.30 -3.11 11.41
CA LYS A 398 -19.52 -4.52 11.68
C LYS A 398 -19.88 -5.25 10.39
N ASN A 399 -19.19 -6.33 10.12
CA ASN A 399 -19.62 -7.27 9.09
C ASN A 399 -20.83 -8.05 9.62
N PRO A 400 -22.04 -7.90 9.05
CA PRO A 400 -23.22 -8.54 9.55
C PRO A 400 -23.19 -10.06 9.42
N ASN A 401 -22.40 -10.61 8.50
CA ASN A 401 -22.32 -12.05 8.26
C ASN A 401 -21.33 -12.75 9.20
N THR A 402 -20.19 -12.11 9.52
CA THR A 402 -19.14 -12.71 10.36
C THR A 402 -19.14 -12.17 11.79
N GLY A 403 -19.83 -11.05 12.04
CA GLY A 403 -19.77 -10.33 13.30
C GLY A 403 -18.45 -9.59 13.55
N GLN A 404 -17.48 -9.70 12.64
CA GLN A 404 -16.18 -9.05 12.75
C GLN A 404 -16.33 -7.54 12.66
N THR A 405 -15.62 -6.82 13.53
CA THR A 405 -15.50 -5.37 13.44
C THR A 405 -14.33 -5.02 12.51
N ILE A 406 -14.57 -4.07 11.60
CA ILE A 406 -13.62 -3.59 10.63
C ILE A 406 -13.59 -2.07 10.75
N GLU A 407 -12.39 -1.52 10.95
CA GLU A 407 -12.20 -0.08 10.91
C GLU A 407 -12.03 0.38 9.46
N ALA A 408 -12.88 1.29 9.03
CA ALA A 408 -12.82 1.87 7.70
C ALA A 408 -12.96 3.39 7.76
N SER A 409 -12.74 4.07 6.64
CA SER A 409 -12.84 5.52 6.58
C SER A 409 -14.25 5.99 6.93
N SER A 410 -14.35 6.92 7.87
CA SER A 410 -15.63 7.56 8.24
C SER A 410 -16.17 8.54 7.18
N GLN A 411 -15.40 8.77 6.12
CA GLN A 411 -15.71 9.72 5.05
C GLN A 411 -16.76 9.20 4.06
N TYR A 412 -17.03 7.88 4.12
CA TYR A 412 -17.97 7.22 3.21
C TYR A 412 -19.14 6.63 4.00
N ASN A 413 -20.35 6.83 3.48
CA ASN A 413 -21.58 6.36 4.12
C ASN A 413 -21.80 4.85 3.93
N HIS A 414 -21.24 4.27 2.88
CA HIS A 414 -21.35 2.86 2.53
C HIS A 414 -19.96 2.22 2.41
N GLN A 415 -19.82 1.09 3.07
CA GLN A 415 -18.59 0.32 3.14
C GLN A 415 -18.89 -1.12 2.75
N TRP A 416 -18.23 -1.64 1.75
CA TRP A 416 -18.44 -3.00 1.28
C TRP A 416 -17.13 -3.79 1.38
N ILE A 417 -17.17 -4.95 2.02
CA ILE A 417 -16.01 -5.82 2.11
C ILE A 417 -16.17 -7.02 1.18
N SER A 418 -15.08 -7.36 0.49
CA SER A 418 -15.02 -8.57 -0.33
C SER A 418 -15.11 -9.82 0.54
N SER A 419 -15.61 -10.93 -0.03
CA SER A 419 -15.76 -12.21 0.66
C SER A 419 -14.43 -12.79 1.18
N ASP A 420 -13.30 -12.41 0.59
CA ASP A 420 -11.95 -12.79 1.03
C ASP A 420 -11.41 -11.85 2.13
N GLY A 421 -12.16 -10.82 2.51
CA GLY A 421 -11.76 -9.84 3.52
C GLY A 421 -10.60 -8.93 3.15
N GLN A 422 -10.11 -8.98 1.90
CA GLN A 422 -8.88 -8.30 1.50
C GLN A 422 -9.11 -6.95 0.83
N THR A 423 -10.33 -6.67 0.42
CA THR A 423 -10.63 -5.46 -0.35
C THR A 423 -11.87 -4.78 0.21
N LEU A 424 -11.79 -3.46 0.34
CA LEU A 424 -12.89 -2.60 0.74
C LEU A 424 -13.27 -1.67 -0.41
N ILE A 425 -14.56 -1.54 -0.68
CA ILE A 425 -15.14 -0.49 -1.51
C ILE A 425 -15.82 0.50 -0.58
N GLN A 426 -15.57 1.78 -0.78
CA GLN A 426 -16.10 2.87 0.04
C GLN A 426 -16.78 3.89 -0.88
N THR A 427 -18.02 4.28 -0.57
CA THR A 427 -18.80 5.19 -1.41
C THR A 427 -19.78 6.02 -0.59
N ASN A 428 -20.15 7.19 -1.13
CA ASN A 428 -21.28 8.00 -0.66
C ASN A 428 -22.52 7.87 -1.57
N ASP A 429 -22.45 7.02 -2.58
CA ASP A 429 -23.58 6.75 -3.47
C ASP A 429 -24.47 5.66 -2.85
N HIS A 430 -25.67 6.07 -2.41
CA HIS A 430 -26.68 5.18 -1.81
C HIS A 430 -27.24 4.15 -2.78
N SER A 431 -27.09 4.35 -4.09
CA SER A 431 -27.60 3.41 -5.11
C SER A 431 -26.58 2.34 -5.49
N TYR A 432 -25.35 2.43 -4.95
CA TYR A 432 -24.27 1.56 -5.31
C TYR A 432 -24.39 0.17 -4.67
N ASP A 433 -24.45 -0.87 -5.47
CA ASP A 433 -24.36 -2.28 -5.06
C ASP A 433 -23.25 -2.99 -5.85
N PRO A 434 -22.14 -3.35 -5.21
CA PRO A 434 -21.02 -4.02 -5.89
C PRO A 434 -21.34 -5.47 -6.32
N ASN A 435 -22.43 -6.05 -5.82
CA ASN A 435 -22.89 -7.37 -6.24
C ASN A 435 -23.80 -7.32 -7.47
N GLY A 436 -24.16 -6.11 -7.94
CA GLY A 436 -25.02 -5.90 -9.09
C GLY A 436 -24.34 -6.27 -10.41
N LYS A 437 -24.88 -5.76 -11.53
CA LYS A 437 -24.48 -6.15 -12.90
C LYS A 437 -23.00 -5.89 -13.26
N VAL A 438 -22.26 -5.16 -12.44
CA VAL A 438 -20.86 -4.81 -12.67
C VAL A 438 -20.00 -5.41 -11.57
N ASN A 439 -19.76 -6.72 -11.63
CA ASN A 439 -18.82 -7.41 -10.74
C ASN A 439 -17.74 -8.12 -11.56
N PRO A 440 -16.76 -7.37 -12.11
CA PRO A 440 -15.78 -7.90 -13.07
C PRO A 440 -14.79 -8.90 -12.45
N VAL A 441 -14.73 -9.01 -11.13
CA VAL A 441 -13.80 -9.93 -10.43
C VAL A 441 -14.50 -11.11 -9.77
N ASN A 442 -15.80 -11.30 -10.02
CA ASN A 442 -16.63 -12.39 -9.48
C ASN A 442 -16.41 -12.61 -7.97
N THR A 443 -16.37 -11.50 -7.23
CA THR A 443 -16.18 -11.48 -5.77
C THR A 443 -17.49 -11.05 -5.13
N SER A 444 -18.00 -11.79 -4.17
CA SER A 444 -19.16 -11.34 -3.39
C SER A 444 -18.75 -10.27 -2.37
N TRP A 445 -19.65 -9.32 -2.15
CA TRP A 445 -19.42 -8.17 -1.29
C TRP A 445 -20.49 -8.11 -0.21
N THR A 446 -20.08 -7.77 0.99
CA THR A 446 -20.97 -7.59 2.14
C THR A 446 -20.89 -6.12 2.57
N GLU A 447 -22.04 -5.47 2.66
CA GLU A 447 -22.10 -4.13 3.22
C GLU A 447 -21.87 -4.19 4.73
N LEU A 448 -20.96 -3.35 5.20
CA LEU A 448 -20.65 -3.21 6.61
C LEU A 448 -21.66 -2.25 7.26
N VAL A 449 -22.06 -2.55 8.47
CA VAL A 449 -22.94 -1.66 9.24
C VAL A 449 -22.12 -0.91 10.29
N VAL A 450 -22.46 0.34 10.52
CA VAL A 450 -21.86 1.13 11.60
C VAL A 450 -22.11 0.44 12.93
N LYS A 451 -21.08 0.30 13.73
CA LYS A 451 -21.15 -0.37 15.04
C LYS A 451 -21.81 0.52 16.09
#